data_1eb06b8de73931e20ce7a732c765587f
#
_entry.id   1eb06b8de73931e20ce7a732c765587f
#
_cell.length_a   1.000
_cell.length_b   1.000
_cell.length_c   1.000
_cell.angle_alpha   90.00
_cell.angle_beta   90.00
_cell.angle_gamma   90.00
#
_symmetry.space_group_name_H-M   'P 1'
#
loop_
_entity.id
_entity.type
_entity.pdbx_description
1 polymer ?
#
loop_
_entity_poly.entity_id
_entity_poly.type
_entity_poly.pdbx_seq_one_letter_code
_entity_poly.pdbx_strand_id
1 'polypeptide(L)'
;MSIRIGDIAPNFQAKTSIGDIDFYEFLGDSWGVLFSHPADYTPVCTTELGRTAALKGEFEKRNVKVLALSVDSAESHMGWINDINETQHTTVDFPIIADEDKKIADLYDMIHPNASETLTVRSLFVISPDKKVKLMLTYPASTGRNFTEVLRVIDSLQLTANYSVATPADWNDGDDVVIMNSIKTEDIPERFPKGHKVIKPYLRTTPQPNK
;
A
#
# COMPACT_ATOMS: atom_id res chain seq x y z
N MET A 1 5.67 16.03 -13.15
CA MET A 1 6.45 16.05 -11.88
C MET A 1 6.20 14.71 -11.22
N SER A 2 7.24 13.94 -10.89
CA SER A 2 7.06 12.66 -10.19
C SER A 2 6.45 12.87 -8.82
N ILE A 3 5.48 12.04 -8.45
CA ILE A 3 4.87 12.00 -7.10
C ILE A 3 5.91 11.55 -6.06
N ARG A 4 5.82 12.07 -4.83
CA ARG A 4 6.77 11.80 -3.74
C ARG A 4 6.07 11.48 -2.44
N ILE A 5 6.78 10.86 -1.51
CA ILE A 5 6.28 10.66 -0.14
C ILE A 5 5.99 12.02 0.49
N GLY A 6 4.78 12.15 1.06
CA GLY A 6 4.26 13.38 1.65
C GLY A 6 3.39 14.22 0.73
N ASP A 7 3.46 14.01 -0.58
CA ASP A 7 2.57 14.68 -1.54
C ASP A 7 1.13 14.21 -1.36
N ILE A 8 0.20 15.06 -1.74
CA ILE A 8 -1.21 14.67 -1.88
C ILE A 8 -1.32 13.74 -3.09
N ALA A 9 -1.83 12.54 -2.89
CA ALA A 9 -2.13 11.60 -3.95
C ALA A 9 -3.21 12.20 -4.87
N PRO A 10 -2.94 12.40 -6.17
CA PRO A 10 -3.89 13.03 -7.07
C PRO A 10 -5.22 12.26 -7.14
N ASN A 11 -6.36 12.99 -7.10
CA ASN A 11 -7.66 12.38 -7.36
C ASN A 11 -7.82 12.06 -8.84
N PHE A 12 -8.63 11.06 -9.15
CA PHE A 12 -9.00 10.71 -10.52
C PHE A 12 -10.37 10.02 -10.56
N GLN A 13 -10.98 10.01 -11.73
CA GLN A 13 -12.13 9.17 -12.05
C GLN A 13 -11.67 8.08 -13.01
N ALA A 14 -12.16 6.87 -12.83
CA ALA A 14 -11.74 5.73 -13.64
C ALA A 14 -12.85 4.71 -13.84
N LYS A 15 -12.84 4.06 -15.02
CA LYS A 15 -13.53 2.79 -15.23
C LYS A 15 -12.77 1.68 -14.54
N THR A 16 -13.49 0.74 -13.96
CA THR A 16 -12.89 -0.42 -13.31
C THR A 16 -13.65 -1.70 -13.63
N SER A 17 -13.11 -2.83 -13.21
CA SER A 17 -13.75 -4.14 -13.30
C SER A 17 -15.12 -4.23 -12.57
N ILE A 18 -15.43 -3.30 -11.66
CA ILE A 18 -16.65 -3.29 -10.86
C ILE A 18 -17.54 -2.06 -11.10
N GLY A 19 -17.23 -1.24 -12.11
CA GLY A 19 -17.93 -0.01 -12.46
C GLY A 19 -17.02 1.24 -12.31
N ASP A 20 -17.62 2.40 -12.54
CA ASP A 20 -16.88 3.66 -12.47
C ASP A 20 -16.67 4.09 -11.02
N ILE A 21 -15.50 4.66 -10.71
CA ILE A 21 -15.15 5.17 -9.39
C ILE A 21 -14.59 6.59 -9.47
N ASP A 22 -14.80 7.38 -8.43
CA ASP A 22 -13.93 8.51 -8.03
C ASP A 22 -13.01 8.00 -6.91
N PHE A 23 -11.71 8.20 -7.06
CA PHE A 23 -10.71 7.62 -6.16
C PHE A 23 -10.86 8.12 -4.72
N TYR A 24 -11.11 9.41 -4.52
CA TYR A 24 -11.26 9.94 -3.17
C TYR A 24 -12.56 9.50 -2.52
N GLU A 25 -13.66 9.46 -3.27
CA GLU A 25 -14.94 8.93 -2.78
C GLU A 25 -14.82 7.44 -2.44
N PHE A 26 -14.14 6.68 -3.31
CA PHE A 26 -13.86 5.27 -3.04
C PHE A 26 -13.07 5.07 -1.74
N LEU A 27 -12.00 5.83 -1.52
CA LEU A 27 -11.20 5.73 -0.29
C LEU A 27 -12.01 6.15 0.94
N GLY A 28 -12.75 7.25 0.87
CA GLY A 28 -13.37 7.86 2.05
C GLY A 28 -12.33 8.14 3.14
N ASP A 29 -12.59 7.69 4.36
CA ASP A 29 -11.68 7.82 5.52
C ASP A 29 -10.77 6.61 5.72
N SER A 30 -10.66 5.73 4.72
CA SER A 30 -9.79 4.57 4.76
C SER A 30 -8.38 4.89 4.27
N TRP A 31 -7.44 4.06 4.67
CA TRP A 31 -6.15 3.96 3.98
C TRP A 31 -6.36 3.34 2.60
N GLY A 32 -5.47 3.67 1.65
CA GLY A 32 -5.49 3.11 0.30
C GLY A 32 -4.20 2.40 -0.05
N VAL A 33 -4.33 1.31 -0.81
CA VAL A 33 -3.23 0.69 -1.55
C VAL A 33 -3.60 0.78 -3.03
N LEU A 34 -2.89 1.61 -3.78
CA LEU A 34 -2.98 1.70 -5.23
C LEU A 34 -1.75 1.05 -5.84
N PHE A 35 -1.93 0.02 -6.65
CA PHE A 35 -0.78 -0.65 -7.27
C PHE A 35 -1.01 -0.96 -8.75
N SER A 36 0.04 -0.81 -9.55
CA SER A 36 -0.01 -1.19 -10.97
C SER A 36 0.56 -2.58 -11.22
N HIS A 37 0.09 -3.20 -12.30
CA HIS A 37 0.66 -4.42 -12.86
C HIS A 37 0.85 -4.24 -14.38
N PRO A 38 1.88 -4.86 -14.99
CA PRO A 38 2.22 -4.63 -16.39
C PRO A 38 1.11 -4.97 -17.39
N ALA A 39 0.50 -6.13 -17.29
CA ALA A 39 -0.56 -6.58 -18.20
C ALA A 39 -1.37 -7.73 -17.61
N ASP A 40 -2.64 -7.81 -18.03
CA ASP A 40 -3.51 -8.95 -17.76
C ASP A 40 -2.98 -10.24 -18.41
N TYR A 41 -3.49 -11.38 -17.97
CA TYR A 41 -3.14 -12.70 -18.49
C TYR A 41 -1.63 -13.01 -18.47
N THR A 42 -0.91 -12.45 -17.49
CA THR A 42 0.52 -12.74 -17.30
C THR A 42 0.77 -13.45 -15.98
N PRO A 43 1.79 -14.34 -15.91
CA PRO A 43 1.97 -15.22 -14.75
C PRO A 43 2.17 -14.49 -13.43
N VAL A 44 3.11 -13.54 -13.38
CA VAL A 44 3.43 -12.81 -12.13
C VAL A 44 2.26 -11.94 -11.68
N CYS A 45 1.58 -11.26 -12.61
CA CYS A 45 0.42 -10.43 -12.29
C CYS A 45 -0.74 -11.28 -11.73
N THR A 46 -0.98 -12.46 -12.29
CA THR A 46 -1.98 -13.43 -11.77
C THR A 46 -1.69 -13.79 -10.30
N THR A 47 -0.44 -14.09 -9.98
CA THR A 47 -0.05 -14.43 -8.60
C THR A 47 -0.16 -13.23 -7.65
N GLU A 48 0.13 -12.01 -8.09
CA GLU A 48 0.03 -10.81 -7.27
C GLU A 48 -1.42 -10.45 -6.94
N LEU A 49 -2.32 -10.45 -7.95
CA LEU A 49 -3.72 -10.15 -7.73
C LEU A 49 -4.40 -11.24 -6.89
N GLY A 50 -4.09 -12.50 -7.16
CA GLY A 50 -4.55 -13.63 -6.35
C GLY A 50 -4.09 -13.53 -4.89
N ARG A 51 -2.81 -13.20 -4.66
CA ARG A 51 -2.30 -12.99 -3.30
C ARG A 51 -2.97 -11.80 -2.60
N THR A 52 -3.19 -10.71 -3.32
CA THR A 52 -3.89 -9.53 -2.79
C THR A 52 -5.31 -9.87 -2.38
N ALA A 53 -6.04 -10.62 -3.21
CA ALA A 53 -7.38 -11.09 -2.91
C ALA A 53 -7.41 -12.03 -1.69
N ALA A 54 -6.47 -12.96 -1.59
CA ALA A 54 -6.34 -13.85 -0.44
C ALA A 54 -6.04 -13.12 0.88
N LEU A 55 -5.46 -11.91 0.82
CA LEU A 55 -5.17 -11.06 1.96
C LEU A 55 -6.27 -10.03 2.26
N LYS A 56 -7.43 -10.08 1.60
CA LYS A 56 -8.53 -9.14 1.77
C LYS A 56 -8.85 -8.88 3.24
N GLY A 57 -9.08 -9.93 4.04
CA GLY A 57 -9.39 -9.79 5.46
C GLY A 57 -8.29 -9.11 6.28
N GLU A 58 -7.03 -9.22 5.85
CA GLU A 58 -5.92 -8.53 6.51
C GLU A 58 -5.90 -7.04 6.16
N PHE A 59 -6.25 -6.65 4.93
CA PHE A 59 -6.44 -5.26 4.55
C PHE A 59 -7.66 -4.64 5.25
N GLU A 60 -8.78 -5.33 5.29
CA GLU A 60 -10.01 -4.87 5.96
C GLU A 60 -9.80 -4.62 7.46
N LYS A 61 -9.12 -5.52 8.18
CA LYS A 61 -8.78 -5.33 9.61
C LYS A 61 -8.00 -4.04 9.88
N ARG A 62 -7.26 -3.55 8.89
CA ARG A 62 -6.44 -2.33 8.94
C ARG A 62 -7.16 -1.11 8.37
N ASN A 63 -8.44 -1.23 8.02
CA ASN A 63 -9.20 -0.21 7.30
C ASN A 63 -8.48 0.26 6.03
N VAL A 64 -8.03 -0.68 5.21
CA VAL A 64 -7.33 -0.43 3.96
C VAL A 64 -8.17 -0.87 2.78
N LYS A 65 -8.39 0.00 1.82
CA LYS A 65 -8.99 -0.29 0.52
C LYS A 65 -7.92 -0.48 -0.53
N VAL A 66 -8.11 -1.46 -1.39
CA VAL A 66 -7.12 -1.86 -2.40
C VAL A 66 -7.66 -1.59 -3.80
N LEU A 67 -6.80 -1.06 -4.68
CA LEU A 67 -7.06 -0.86 -6.11
C LEU A 67 -5.85 -1.34 -6.90
N ALA A 68 -6.10 -2.15 -7.92
CA ALA A 68 -5.10 -2.47 -8.94
C ALA A 68 -5.28 -1.57 -10.16
N LEU A 69 -4.25 -1.43 -10.99
CA LEU A 69 -4.28 -0.67 -12.24
C LEU A 69 -3.42 -1.35 -13.31
N SER A 70 -3.91 -1.40 -14.53
CA SER A 70 -3.11 -1.58 -15.73
C SER A 70 -3.68 -0.77 -16.89
N VAL A 71 -2.98 -0.81 -18.02
CA VAL A 71 -3.42 -0.16 -19.27
C VAL A 71 -4.36 -1.03 -20.10
N ASP A 72 -4.75 -2.19 -19.59
CA ASP A 72 -5.73 -3.07 -20.24
C ASP A 72 -7.16 -2.54 -20.03
N SER A 73 -8.10 -3.05 -20.84
CA SER A 73 -9.50 -2.63 -20.79
C SER A 73 -10.26 -3.28 -19.62
N ALA A 74 -11.36 -2.66 -19.21
CA ALA A 74 -12.24 -3.23 -18.18
C ALA A 74 -12.80 -4.61 -18.57
N GLU A 75 -13.06 -4.84 -19.86
CA GLU A 75 -13.50 -6.14 -20.37
C GLU A 75 -12.41 -7.21 -20.21
N SER A 76 -11.15 -6.86 -20.49
CA SER A 76 -9.99 -7.73 -20.23
C SER A 76 -9.92 -8.11 -18.76
N HIS A 77 -10.00 -7.14 -17.86
CA HIS A 77 -9.97 -7.38 -16.41
C HIS A 77 -11.08 -8.34 -15.96
N MET A 78 -12.30 -8.10 -16.40
CA MET A 78 -13.44 -8.98 -16.04
C MET A 78 -13.26 -10.42 -16.53
N GLY A 79 -12.70 -10.60 -17.71
CA GLY A 79 -12.38 -11.94 -18.23
C GLY A 79 -11.27 -12.61 -17.40
N TRP A 80 -10.20 -11.89 -17.16
CA TRP A 80 -9.03 -12.40 -16.44
C TRP A 80 -9.28 -12.70 -14.96
N ILE A 81 -10.20 -11.99 -14.30
CA ILE A 81 -10.59 -12.27 -12.90
C ILE A 81 -11.03 -13.73 -12.72
N ASN A 82 -11.70 -14.32 -13.70
CA ASN A 82 -12.12 -15.72 -13.64
C ASN A 82 -10.91 -16.66 -13.56
N ASP A 83 -9.88 -16.43 -14.39
CA ASP A 83 -8.65 -17.21 -14.40
C ASP A 83 -7.87 -17.05 -13.09
N ILE A 84 -7.80 -15.80 -12.55
CA ILE A 84 -7.17 -15.54 -11.24
C ILE A 84 -7.90 -16.34 -10.16
N ASN A 85 -9.23 -16.25 -10.11
CA ASN A 85 -10.02 -16.91 -9.08
C ASN A 85 -9.87 -18.44 -9.14
N GLU A 86 -9.86 -19.01 -10.34
CA GLU A 86 -9.65 -20.44 -10.54
C GLU A 86 -8.23 -20.87 -10.14
N THR A 87 -7.21 -20.21 -10.67
CA THR A 87 -5.82 -20.64 -10.51
C THR A 87 -5.22 -20.32 -9.13
N GLN A 88 -5.70 -19.27 -8.48
CA GLN A 88 -5.21 -18.83 -7.16
C GLN A 88 -6.16 -19.23 -6.01
N HIS A 89 -7.26 -19.93 -6.31
CA HIS A 89 -8.27 -20.39 -5.33
C HIS A 89 -8.77 -19.27 -4.42
N THR A 90 -9.11 -18.12 -4.99
CA THR A 90 -9.53 -16.92 -4.29
C THR A 90 -10.67 -16.21 -5.03
N THR A 91 -11.12 -15.08 -4.53
CA THR A 91 -12.10 -14.22 -5.19
C THR A 91 -11.57 -12.79 -5.25
N VAL A 92 -11.26 -12.31 -6.43
CA VAL A 92 -10.91 -10.90 -6.66
C VAL A 92 -12.19 -10.08 -6.63
N ASP A 93 -12.32 -9.21 -5.63
CA ASP A 93 -13.48 -8.35 -5.41
C ASP A 93 -13.12 -6.86 -5.19
N PHE A 94 -11.86 -6.52 -5.38
CA PHE A 94 -11.40 -5.13 -5.41
C PHE A 94 -11.35 -4.60 -6.86
N PRO A 95 -11.50 -3.28 -7.06
CA PRO A 95 -11.47 -2.70 -8.40
C PRO A 95 -10.12 -2.85 -9.08
N ILE A 96 -10.14 -3.22 -10.36
CA ILE A 96 -8.99 -3.15 -11.26
C ILE A 96 -9.28 -2.02 -12.24
N ILE A 97 -8.47 -0.98 -12.23
CA ILE A 97 -8.61 0.23 -13.03
C ILE A 97 -8.14 -0.04 -14.46
N ALA A 98 -9.01 0.27 -15.41
CA ALA A 98 -8.75 0.21 -16.85
C ALA A 98 -8.24 1.58 -17.34
N ASP A 99 -6.92 1.78 -17.32
CA ASP A 99 -6.25 3.04 -17.69
C ASP A 99 -5.73 2.98 -19.13
N GLU A 100 -6.63 2.68 -20.09
CA GLU A 100 -6.28 2.47 -21.51
C GLU A 100 -5.60 3.70 -22.15
N ASP A 101 -5.93 4.90 -21.69
CA ASP A 101 -5.33 6.15 -22.14
C ASP A 101 -4.10 6.59 -21.32
N LYS A 102 -3.67 5.78 -20.35
CA LYS A 102 -2.49 5.95 -19.50
C LYS A 102 -2.48 7.20 -18.62
N LYS A 103 -3.59 7.89 -18.48
CA LYS A 103 -3.65 9.15 -17.73
C LYS A 103 -3.33 8.99 -16.26
N ILE A 104 -3.82 7.91 -15.64
CA ILE A 104 -3.59 7.65 -14.23
C ILE A 104 -2.18 7.10 -14.02
N ALA A 105 -1.72 6.23 -14.93
CA ALA A 105 -0.36 5.70 -14.91
C ALA A 105 0.68 6.83 -15.04
N ASP A 106 0.46 7.80 -15.92
CA ASP A 106 1.33 8.98 -16.08
C ASP A 106 1.24 9.91 -14.86
N LEU A 107 0.03 10.11 -14.30
CA LEU A 107 -0.19 10.94 -13.12
C LEU A 107 0.57 10.42 -11.89
N TYR A 108 0.70 9.10 -11.76
CA TYR A 108 1.38 8.41 -10.68
C TYR A 108 2.79 7.92 -11.03
N ASP A 109 3.33 8.31 -12.20
CA ASP A 109 4.67 7.93 -12.66
C ASP A 109 4.87 6.39 -12.66
N MET A 110 3.87 5.67 -13.18
CA MET A 110 3.87 4.20 -13.20
C MET A 110 4.44 3.62 -14.51
N ILE A 111 4.69 4.44 -15.52
CA ILE A 111 5.32 4.05 -16.78
C ILE A 111 6.75 4.55 -16.77
N HIS A 112 7.70 3.64 -16.87
CA HIS A 112 9.11 3.93 -16.89
C HIS A 112 9.67 3.64 -18.28
N PRO A 113 9.93 4.65 -19.14
CA PRO A 113 10.27 4.44 -20.55
C PRO A 113 11.45 3.51 -20.80
N ASN A 114 12.45 3.52 -19.91
CA ASN A 114 13.60 2.61 -20.02
C ASN A 114 13.27 1.13 -19.64
N ALA A 115 12.12 0.89 -19.00
CA ALA A 115 11.64 -0.47 -18.72
C ALA A 115 10.57 -0.90 -19.73
N SER A 116 9.62 -0.01 -20.04
CA SER A 116 8.58 -0.18 -21.06
C SER A 116 7.99 1.19 -21.42
N GLU A 117 7.80 1.47 -22.69
CA GLU A 117 7.15 2.69 -23.17
C GLU A 117 5.60 2.60 -23.11
N THR A 118 5.07 1.40 -22.96
CA THR A 118 3.63 1.16 -23.12
C THR A 118 2.94 0.54 -21.91
N LEU A 119 3.68 -0.17 -21.08
CA LEU A 119 3.15 -0.89 -19.93
C LEU A 119 3.64 -0.26 -18.64
N THR A 120 2.83 -0.37 -17.60
CA THR A 120 3.24 0.04 -16.25
C THR A 120 4.30 -0.92 -15.69
N VAL A 121 5.20 -0.39 -14.86
CA VAL A 121 6.01 -1.21 -13.95
C VAL A 121 5.16 -1.63 -12.73
N ARG A 122 5.72 -2.38 -11.80
CA ARG A 122 5.00 -2.78 -10.57
C ARG A 122 5.15 -1.71 -9.49
N SER A 123 4.52 -0.55 -9.69
CA SER A 123 4.45 0.49 -8.67
C SER A 123 3.39 0.18 -7.62
N LEU A 124 3.61 0.61 -6.38
CA LEU A 124 2.64 0.52 -5.29
C LEU A 124 2.75 1.76 -4.40
N PHE A 125 1.62 2.33 -4.06
CA PHE A 125 1.49 3.48 -3.19
C PHE A 125 0.60 3.11 -2.01
N VAL A 126 1.06 3.42 -0.78
CA VAL A 126 0.20 3.44 0.41
C VAL A 126 -0.19 4.88 0.68
N ILE A 127 -1.49 5.12 0.79
CA ILE A 127 -2.09 6.45 0.90
C ILE A 127 -2.88 6.50 2.21
N SER A 128 -2.62 7.52 3.03
CA SER A 128 -3.30 7.72 4.31
C SER A 128 -4.69 8.37 4.13
N PRO A 129 -5.57 8.35 5.16
CA PRO A 129 -6.90 8.97 5.10
C PRO A 129 -6.90 10.44 4.69
N ASP A 130 -5.85 11.21 5.04
CA ASP A 130 -5.64 12.61 4.62
C ASP A 130 -5.11 12.73 3.17
N LYS A 131 -5.19 11.63 2.40
CA LYS A 131 -4.81 11.55 0.99
C LYS A 131 -3.32 11.77 0.72
N LYS A 132 -2.45 11.60 1.71
CA LYS A 132 -0.99 11.70 1.51
C LYS A 132 -0.36 10.37 1.18
N VAL A 133 0.58 10.39 0.26
CA VAL A 133 1.44 9.25 -0.06
C VAL A 133 2.38 9.00 1.12
N LYS A 134 2.33 7.80 1.68
CA LYS A 134 3.14 7.38 2.85
C LYS A 134 4.21 6.35 2.51
N LEU A 135 4.02 5.56 1.46
CA LEU A 135 4.97 4.58 0.96
C LEU A 135 4.90 4.56 -0.56
N MET A 136 6.04 4.35 -1.18
CA MET A 136 6.18 4.04 -2.60
C MET A 136 7.10 2.84 -2.75
N LEU A 137 6.69 1.85 -3.55
CA LEU A 137 7.51 0.72 -3.98
C LEU A 137 7.47 0.66 -5.50
N THR A 138 8.60 0.34 -6.12
CA THR A 138 8.67 0.12 -7.56
C THR A 138 9.55 -1.08 -7.86
N TYR A 139 8.97 -2.05 -8.54
CA TYR A 139 9.63 -3.31 -8.92
C TYR A 139 9.60 -3.47 -10.44
N PRO A 140 10.61 -4.13 -11.03
CA PRO A 140 10.57 -4.48 -12.45
C PRO A 140 9.48 -5.54 -12.74
N ALA A 141 9.06 -5.64 -13.99
CA ALA A 141 8.02 -6.56 -14.43
C ALA A 141 8.30 -8.04 -14.07
N SER A 142 9.58 -8.43 -13.97
CA SER A 142 10.02 -9.80 -13.67
C SER A 142 9.91 -10.22 -12.20
N THR A 143 9.68 -9.25 -11.28
CA THR A 143 9.77 -9.51 -9.84
C THR A 143 8.45 -9.18 -9.15
N GLY A 144 7.75 -10.21 -8.65
CA GLY A 144 6.54 -10.07 -7.85
C GLY A 144 6.82 -9.44 -6.48
N ARG A 145 5.88 -8.60 -6.01
CA ARG A 145 5.97 -7.92 -4.72
C ARG A 145 5.64 -8.84 -3.55
N ASN A 146 6.20 -8.56 -2.39
CA ASN A 146 5.85 -9.24 -1.15
C ASN A 146 4.71 -8.47 -0.43
N PHE A 147 3.47 -8.93 -0.57
CA PHE A 147 2.32 -8.29 0.07
C PHE A 147 2.28 -8.46 1.60
N THR A 148 3.01 -9.42 2.18
CA THR A 148 3.20 -9.49 3.64
C THR A 148 4.05 -8.32 4.12
N GLU A 149 5.07 -7.91 3.36
CA GLU A 149 5.83 -6.68 3.65
C GLU A 149 4.96 -5.42 3.50
N VAL A 150 4.07 -5.38 2.52
CA VAL A 150 3.11 -4.26 2.38
C VAL A 150 2.25 -4.13 3.64
N LEU A 151 1.71 -5.23 4.16
CA LEU A 151 0.94 -5.25 5.40
C LEU A 151 1.79 -4.83 6.61
N ARG A 152 3.02 -5.34 6.73
CA ARG A 152 3.96 -4.96 7.79
C ARG A 152 4.23 -3.45 7.81
N VAL A 153 4.45 -2.86 6.64
CA VAL A 153 4.69 -1.40 6.55
C VAL A 153 3.42 -0.60 6.85
N ILE A 154 2.24 -1.09 6.46
CA ILE A 154 0.96 -0.46 6.83
C ILE A 154 0.80 -0.45 8.35
N ASP A 155 1.08 -1.55 9.04
CA ASP A 155 1.06 -1.62 10.50
C ASP A 155 2.00 -0.58 11.13
N SER A 156 3.22 -0.47 10.61
CA SER A 156 4.18 0.55 11.02
C SER A 156 3.66 1.97 10.80
N LEU A 157 3.12 2.27 9.62
CA LEU A 157 2.61 3.60 9.28
C LEU A 157 1.41 4.01 10.15
N GLN A 158 0.50 3.08 10.43
CA GLN A 158 -0.66 3.32 11.30
C GLN A 158 -0.23 3.51 12.75
N LEU A 159 0.72 2.73 13.23
CA LEU A 159 1.28 2.87 14.57
C LEU A 159 1.95 4.24 14.75
N THR A 160 2.84 4.61 13.84
CA THR A 160 3.59 5.87 13.92
C THR A 160 2.74 7.11 13.66
N ALA A 161 1.60 6.98 12.97
CA ALA A 161 0.63 8.06 12.80
C ALA A 161 -0.12 8.39 14.11
N ASN A 162 -0.30 7.41 15.01
CA ASN A 162 -1.10 7.56 16.21
C ASN A 162 -0.26 7.73 17.49
N TYR A 163 1.00 7.32 17.45
CA TYR A 163 1.90 7.35 18.62
C TYR A 163 3.22 8.03 18.25
N SER A 164 3.82 8.70 19.22
CA SER A 164 5.11 9.37 19.04
C SER A 164 6.27 8.37 19.11
N VAL A 165 6.22 7.35 18.27
CA VAL A 165 7.21 6.28 18.15
C VAL A 165 7.64 6.11 16.69
N ALA A 166 8.76 5.41 16.50
CA ALA A 166 9.22 4.92 15.21
C ALA A 166 9.48 3.41 15.29
N THR A 167 9.28 2.69 14.20
CA THR A 167 9.59 1.27 14.13
C THR A 167 11.05 1.07 13.72
N PRO A 168 11.83 0.25 14.44
CA PRO A 168 13.21 -0.03 14.07
C PRO A 168 13.30 -0.91 12.81
N ALA A 169 14.51 -1.11 12.32
CA ALA A 169 14.78 -2.04 11.22
C ALA A 169 14.23 -3.44 11.57
N ASP A 170 13.65 -4.11 10.57
CA ASP A 170 13.07 -5.46 10.65
C ASP A 170 11.89 -5.62 11.65
N TRP A 171 11.35 -4.53 12.15
CA TRP A 171 10.24 -4.54 13.09
C TRP A 171 9.01 -5.28 12.54
N ASN A 172 8.39 -6.10 13.36
CA ASN A 172 7.11 -6.73 13.11
C ASN A 172 6.07 -6.29 14.15
N ASP A 173 4.79 -6.40 13.79
CA ASP A 173 3.69 -6.02 14.69
C ASP A 173 3.74 -6.86 15.99
N GLY A 174 3.98 -6.19 17.12
CA GLY A 174 4.18 -6.77 18.44
C GLY A 174 5.59 -6.54 19.01
N ASP A 175 6.57 -6.18 18.17
CA ASP A 175 7.93 -5.89 18.65
C ASP A 175 8.02 -4.52 19.34
N ASP A 176 9.07 -4.33 20.14
CA ASP A 176 9.40 -3.05 20.75
C ASP A 176 9.62 -1.97 19.68
N VAL A 177 9.28 -0.74 20.05
CA VAL A 177 9.43 0.45 19.19
C VAL A 177 10.39 1.46 19.77
N VAL A 178 10.88 2.37 18.93
CA VAL A 178 11.77 3.46 19.32
C VAL A 178 10.93 4.69 19.69
N ILE A 179 11.21 5.28 20.86
CA ILE A 179 10.59 6.53 21.29
C ILE A 179 11.21 7.69 20.53
N MET A 180 10.37 8.56 19.94
CA MET A 180 10.84 9.74 19.20
C MET A 180 11.66 10.67 20.08
N ASN A 181 12.74 11.22 19.53
CA ASN A 181 13.62 12.14 20.29
C ASN A 181 12.97 13.48 20.65
N SER A 182 11.82 13.80 20.05
CA SER A 182 10.99 14.94 20.46
C SER A 182 10.36 14.78 21.85
N ILE A 183 10.28 13.54 22.37
CA ILE A 183 9.78 13.26 23.73
C ILE A 183 10.96 13.43 24.70
N LYS A 184 10.81 14.30 25.68
CA LYS A 184 11.80 14.46 26.74
C LYS A 184 11.83 13.22 27.64
N THR A 185 12.98 12.93 28.21
CA THR A 185 13.16 11.70 29.04
C THR A 185 12.26 11.71 30.28
N GLU A 186 12.04 12.89 30.87
CA GLU A 186 11.13 13.05 32.01
C GLU A 186 9.65 12.76 31.70
N ASP A 187 9.24 12.95 30.43
CA ASP A 187 7.85 12.74 29.98
C ASP A 187 7.56 11.28 29.57
N ILE A 188 8.60 10.44 29.42
CA ILE A 188 8.44 9.07 28.93
C ILE A 188 7.55 8.20 29.83
N PRO A 189 7.70 8.19 31.19
CA PRO A 189 6.90 7.32 32.05
C PRO A 189 5.41 7.61 31.97
N GLU A 190 5.01 8.87 31.78
CA GLU A 190 3.61 9.25 31.61
C GLU A 190 3.07 8.81 30.26
N ARG A 191 3.83 9.00 29.16
CA ARG A 191 3.40 8.68 27.80
C ARG A 191 3.46 7.19 27.47
N PHE A 192 4.37 6.45 28.10
CA PHE A 192 4.59 5.02 27.86
C PHE A 192 4.56 4.23 29.18
N PRO A 193 3.36 4.06 29.77
CA PRO A 193 3.19 3.45 31.09
C PRO A 193 3.57 1.97 31.15
N LYS A 194 3.73 1.30 29.99
CA LYS A 194 4.25 -0.08 29.91
C LYS A 194 5.75 -0.20 30.18
N GLY A 195 6.40 0.94 30.43
CA GLY A 195 7.84 1.01 30.67
C GLY A 195 8.65 1.35 29.42
N HIS A 196 9.91 1.64 29.66
CA HIS A 196 10.86 1.96 28.61
C HIS A 196 12.28 1.54 29.01
N LYS A 197 13.15 1.43 28.01
CA LYS A 197 14.57 1.16 28.17
C LYS A 197 15.38 2.24 27.49
N VAL A 198 16.33 2.83 28.23
CA VAL A 198 17.30 3.78 27.69
C VAL A 198 18.58 3.02 27.32
N ILE A 199 18.84 2.86 26.04
CA ILE A 199 20.05 2.23 25.50
C ILE A 199 21.12 3.30 25.33
N LYS A 200 20.72 4.43 24.74
CA LYS A 200 21.49 5.67 24.60
C LYS A 200 20.53 6.86 24.77
N PRO A 201 21.01 8.08 25.02
CA PRO A 201 20.15 9.26 25.11
C PRO A 201 19.24 9.46 23.88
N TYR A 202 19.69 9.07 22.70
CA TYR A 202 18.99 9.15 21.44
C TYR A 202 18.30 7.83 21.02
N LEU A 203 18.53 6.72 21.73
CA LEU A 203 17.98 5.39 21.43
C LEU A 203 17.28 4.83 22.67
N ARG A 204 15.99 5.04 22.72
CA ARG A 204 15.10 4.63 23.82
C ARG A 204 13.98 3.80 23.25
N THR A 205 13.69 2.64 23.83
CA THR A 205 12.67 1.71 23.37
C THR A 205 11.55 1.56 24.39
N THR A 206 10.39 1.17 23.91
CA THR A 206 9.21 0.84 24.72
C THR A 206 8.46 -0.31 24.06
N PRO A 207 7.74 -1.13 24.82
CA PRO A 207 6.78 -2.05 24.24
C PRO A 207 5.79 -1.33 23.34
N GLN A 208 5.30 -2.01 22.30
CA GLN A 208 4.34 -1.42 21.37
C GLN A 208 3.12 -0.83 22.11
N PRO A 209 2.79 0.46 21.93
CA PRO A 209 1.79 1.14 22.77
C PRO A 209 0.38 0.59 22.66
N ASN A 210 -0.02 0.13 21.49
CA ASN A 210 -1.39 -0.36 21.19
C ASN A 210 -1.60 -1.87 21.36
N LYS A 211 -0.67 -2.58 21.99
CA LYS A 211 -0.77 -4.02 22.29
C LYS A 211 -1.00 -4.27 23.78
#